data_f151ea1b5a585c6f7305493d37f67cdd
#
_entry.id   f151ea1b5a585c6f7305493d37f67cdd
#
_cell.length_a   1.000
_cell.length_b   1.000
_cell.length_c   1.000
_cell.angle_alpha   90.00
_cell.angle_beta   90.00
_cell.angle_gamma   90.00
#
_symmetry.space_group_name_H-M   'P 1'
#
loop_
_entity.id
_entity.type
_entity.pdbx_description
1 polymer ?
#
loop_
_entity_poly.entity_id
_entity_poly.type
_entity_poly.pdbx_seq_one_letter_code
_entity_poly.pdbx_strand_id
1 'polypeptide(L)'
;GVPRPLPPLPTGEKRAAGMASSSADSSPTRSWGLKEQRSVYLRWFYLADDDADGRLTGKDALKFFAMSKLSRDDLKQVWAIADSKRQGYLGFAEFMTAMQLVSLAQAGQDISQDTLAHADLGTLQPPTMEGLEKKLKKSAAHKSSSDLTGYHPVQTSMSANWFNSKSGKKIAMKSVTSIIDGLKKAYIEKLRPLEKTYQYNDFVSPLLTSSDFDAKPMIMLLGQYSTGKTTFIKHLLKSSYPGSHIGPEPTTDRFVVVTTGPDERCIPGNTIAVQADMPYSGLSAFGTAFLSKFECSQMPHPLLDHISFVDTPGVLSGEKQRTQRSYDFTGVTSWFAAKSDLILLLFDPHKLDISDEFKRVIGSLRGHDDKIRIVLNKADQVDAQQLMRVYGALLWSLGKVLNTPEVMRVYIGSFNDKPIRETAAGPLGSELFVREQEDLLSDLNDIPKKACDRRINEFVKRARSAKVHAHIVGHLKNQMPALMGKAKAQQKLLETLDEQFAKVQKEMHLPPGDFPSVDEYRDTLSAYNFDRFERLHTKMVKDVDDMLAYDIPDLLKQFRNPYE
;
A
#
# COMPACT_ATOMS: atom_id res chain seq x y z
N GLY A 1 22.84 -3.55 54.31
CA GLY A 1 22.57 -2.16 54.11
C GLY A 1 21.31 -1.98 53.28
N VAL A 2 20.25 -1.51 53.92
CA VAL A 2 18.93 -1.25 53.32
C VAL A 2 18.99 0.05 52.50
N PRO A 3 18.42 0.17 51.28
CA PRO A 3 18.34 1.43 50.57
C PRO A 3 17.17 2.31 51.06
N ARG A 4 17.43 3.61 51.16
CA ARG A 4 16.49 4.64 51.59
C ARG A 4 15.42 4.93 50.50
N PRO A 5 14.20 5.31 50.92
CA PRO A 5 13.13 5.66 49.98
C PRO A 5 13.22 7.11 49.49
N LEU A 6 12.71 7.33 48.26
CA LEU A 6 12.54 8.62 47.57
C LEU A 6 11.41 9.47 48.19
N PRO A 7 11.48 10.81 48.16
CA PRO A 7 10.45 11.69 48.70
C PRO A 7 9.26 11.88 47.75
N PRO A 8 8.06 12.22 48.30
CA PRO A 8 6.83 12.34 47.54
C PRO A 8 6.66 13.70 46.84
N LEU A 9 5.85 13.68 45.75
CA LEU A 9 5.40 14.84 44.99
C LEU A 9 4.43 15.72 45.78
N PRO A 10 4.40 17.03 45.58
CA PRO A 10 3.46 17.92 46.27
C PRO A 10 2.10 17.96 45.56
N THR A 11 1.07 17.75 46.33
CA THR A 11 -0.34 17.94 46.02
C THR A 11 -0.72 19.42 46.11
N GLY A 12 -1.65 19.82 45.26
CA GLY A 12 -2.14 21.20 45.13
C GLY A 12 -2.97 21.68 46.29
N GLU A 13 -3.04 22.99 46.45
CA GLU A 13 -4.10 23.67 47.18
C GLU A 13 -4.61 24.90 46.48
N LYS A 14 -5.94 24.99 46.46
CA LYS A 14 -6.77 26.12 46.03
C LYS A 14 -6.70 27.27 47.05
N ARG A 15 -6.68 28.50 46.60
CA ARG A 15 -7.53 29.55 47.23
C ARG A 15 -7.69 30.82 46.38
N ALA A 16 -8.78 31.43 46.61
CA ALA A 16 -9.64 32.32 45.93
C ALA A 16 -9.31 33.82 46.12
N ALA A 17 -9.82 34.57 45.17
CA ALA A 17 -10.49 35.89 45.23
C ALA A 17 -9.72 37.13 45.64
N GLY A 18 -9.81 38.16 44.77
CA GLY A 18 -9.58 39.57 45.06
C GLY A 18 -9.65 40.42 43.83
N MET A 19 -10.74 41.23 43.75
CA MET A 19 -11.10 42.15 42.66
C MET A 19 -10.09 43.30 42.47
N ALA A 20 -9.86 43.73 41.23
CA ALA A 20 -10.16 45.09 40.78
C ALA A 20 -9.75 45.35 39.34
N SER A 21 -10.68 45.84 38.58
CA SER A 21 -10.75 46.52 37.31
C SER A 21 -9.50 47.16 36.71
N SER A 22 -9.24 46.91 35.43
CA SER A 22 -9.21 47.95 34.38
C SER A 22 -9.04 47.33 33.00
N SER A 23 -9.80 47.84 32.07
CA SER A 23 -9.95 47.54 30.67
C SER A 23 -8.66 47.46 29.86
N ALA A 24 -8.52 46.40 29.07
CA ALA A 24 -7.96 46.41 27.71
C ALA A 24 -8.35 45.13 26.97
N ASP A 25 -9.00 45.32 25.85
CA ASP A 25 -9.42 44.36 24.87
C ASP A 25 -8.22 43.47 24.42
N SER A 26 -8.23 42.20 24.74
CA SER A 26 -7.36 41.19 24.12
C SER A 26 -8.14 39.88 24.03
N SER A 27 -8.67 39.69 22.82
CA SER A 27 -9.22 38.41 22.38
C SER A 27 -8.20 37.31 22.60
N PRO A 28 -8.61 36.12 23.06
CA PRO A 28 -7.70 34.99 23.29
C PRO A 28 -7.13 34.53 21.95
N THR A 29 -5.83 34.62 21.80
CA THR A 29 -5.05 34.01 20.68
C THR A 29 -5.29 32.51 20.68
N ARG A 30 -6.11 32.08 19.75
CA ARG A 30 -6.41 30.67 19.49
C ARG A 30 -5.15 30.04 18.88
N SER A 31 -4.47 29.15 19.58
CA SER A 31 -3.38 28.36 18.99
C SER A 31 -3.97 27.45 17.90
N TRP A 32 -3.54 27.64 16.67
CA TRP A 32 -3.96 26.85 15.54
C TRP A 32 -3.15 25.56 15.47
N GLY A 33 -3.78 24.40 15.62
CA GLY A 33 -3.10 23.11 15.41
C GLY A 33 -2.76 22.90 13.92
N LEU A 34 -1.67 22.20 13.64
CA LEU A 34 -1.22 21.86 12.26
C LEU A 34 -2.34 21.24 11.39
N LYS A 35 -3.25 20.48 12.01
CA LYS A 35 -4.41 19.88 11.31
C LYS A 35 -5.45 20.93 10.90
N GLU A 36 -5.67 21.93 11.72
CA GLU A 36 -6.62 23.02 11.43
C GLU A 36 -6.09 23.94 10.34
N GLN A 37 -4.80 24.32 10.39
CA GLN A 37 -4.14 25.08 9.33
C GLN A 37 -4.23 24.36 7.98
N ARG A 38 -3.94 23.06 7.94
CA ARG A 38 -4.02 22.26 6.72
C ARG A 38 -5.42 22.25 6.11
N SER A 39 -6.46 22.18 6.91
CA SER A 39 -7.85 22.21 6.43
C SER A 39 -8.23 23.56 5.82
N VAL A 40 -7.75 24.65 6.43
CA VAL A 40 -7.97 26.02 5.93
C VAL A 40 -7.24 26.24 4.61
N TYR A 41 -5.96 25.88 4.54
CA TYR A 41 -5.17 26.04 3.33
C TYR A 41 -5.65 25.16 2.18
N LEU A 42 -6.18 23.98 2.46
CA LEU A 42 -6.79 23.13 1.44
C LEU A 42 -8.01 23.80 0.78
N ARG A 43 -8.85 24.45 1.59
CA ARG A 43 -10.01 25.22 1.06
C ARG A 43 -9.56 26.41 0.23
N TRP A 44 -8.47 27.07 0.62
CA TRP A 44 -7.91 28.20 -0.12
C TRP A 44 -7.25 27.77 -1.42
N PHE A 45 -6.57 26.63 -1.42
CA PHE A 45 -5.99 26.03 -2.60
C PHE A 45 -7.03 25.80 -3.69
N TYR A 46 -8.13 25.13 -3.35
CA TYR A 46 -9.25 24.92 -4.29
C TYR A 46 -9.97 26.20 -4.73
N LEU A 47 -9.89 27.28 -3.94
CA LEU A 47 -10.44 28.57 -4.36
C LEU A 47 -9.48 29.31 -5.29
N ALA A 48 -8.20 29.05 -5.20
CA ALA A 48 -7.15 29.65 -6.01
C ALA A 48 -6.94 28.91 -7.35
N ASP A 49 -7.23 27.62 -7.40
CA ASP A 49 -7.15 26.74 -8.57
C ASP A 49 -8.44 26.95 -9.41
N ASP A 50 -8.37 27.90 -10.37
CA ASP A 50 -9.53 28.33 -11.16
C ASP A 50 -10.00 27.24 -12.15
N ASP A 51 -9.08 26.39 -12.65
CA ASP A 51 -9.36 25.33 -13.63
C ASP A 51 -9.48 23.94 -13.02
N ALA A 52 -9.31 23.82 -11.70
CA ALA A 52 -9.42 22.59 -10.91
C ALA A 52 -8.53 21.43 -11.40
N ASP A 53 -7.34 21.75 -11.92
CA ASP A 53 -6.37 20.77 -12.39
C ASP A 53 -5.44 20.24 -11.26
N GLY A 54 -5.60 20.74 -10.04
CA GLY A 54 -4.80 20.40 -8.87
C GLY A 54 -3.42 21.07 -8.84
N ARG A 55 -3.21 22.13 -9.65
CA ARG A 55 -1.97 22.87 -9.78
C ARG A 55 -2.25 24.37 -9.80
N LEU A 56 -1.53 25.11 -8.99
CA LEU A 56 -1.63 26.56 -9.00
C LEU A 56 -0.56 27.13 -9.94
N THR A 57 -0.96 27.58 -11.11
CA THR A 57 -0.05 28.21 -12.08
C THR A 57 0.29 29.65 -11.64
N GLY A 58 1.36 30.24 -12.21
CA GLY A 58 1.73 31.63 -11.90
C GLY A 58 0.59 32.63 -12.14
N LYS A 59 -0.31 32.35 -13.09
CA LYS A 59 -1.49 33.19 -13.39
C LYS A 59 -2.54 33.13 -12.29
N ASP A 60 -2.79 31.95 -11.75
CA ASP A 60 -3.75 31.72 -10.68
C ASP A 60 -3.22 32.25 -9.35
N ALA A 61 -1.93 32.00 -9.11
CA ALA A 61 -1.22 32.49 -7.93
C ALA A 61 -1.21 34.01 -7.84
N LEU A 62 -0.97 34.71 -8.95
CA LEU A 62 -0.99 36.18 -8.96
C LEU A 62 -2.33 36.75 -8.49
N LYS A 63 -3.44 36.17 -8.92
CA LYS A 63 -4.78 36.60 -8.51
C LYS A 63 -5.05 36.30 -7.03
N PHE A 64 -4.57 35.19 -6.53
CA PHE A 64 -4.80 34.75 -5.15
C PHE A 64 -3.86 35.48 -4.18
N PHE A 65 -2.55 35.50 -4.47
CA PHE A 65 -1.57 36.12 -3.58
C PHE A 65 -1.68 37.63 -3.51
N ALA A 66 -2.24 38.30 -4.52
CA ALA A 66 -2.54 39.74 -4.45
C ALA A 66 -3.46 40.11 -3.29
N MET A 67 -4.27 39.17 -2.77
CA MET A 67 -5.10 39.37 -1.60
C MET A 67 -4.33 39.47 -0.29
N SER A 68 -3.05 39.09 -0.24
CA SER A 68 -2.18 39.21 0.92
C SER A 68 -1.64 40.61 1.17
N LYS A 69 -1.77 41.54 0.20
CA LYS A 69 -1.22 42.90 0.20
C LYS A 69 0.31 42.99 0.34
N LEU A 70 1.03 41.92 0.17
CA LEU A 70 2.49 41.95 0.11
C LEU A 70 2.97 42.60 -1.19
N SER A 71 4.20 43.11 -1.17
CA SER A 71 4.80 43.72 -2.36
C SER A 71 4.99 42.66 -3.45
N ARG A 72 5.09 43.10 -4.72
CA ARG A 72 5.35 42.15 -5.84
C ARG A 72 6.69 41.43 -5.70
N ASP A 73 7.66 42.04 -5.07
CA ASP A 73 8.98 41.47 -4.91
C ASP A 73 8.97 40.42 -3.78
N ASP A 74 8.25 40.67 -2.70
CA ASP A 74 8.00 39.67 -1.65
C ASP A 74 7.28 38.45 -2.22
N LEU A 75 6.24 38.65 -3.02
CA LEU A 75 5.50 37.55 -3.64
C LEU A 75 6.35 36.74 -4.63
N LYS A 76 7.28 37.37 -5.36
CA LYS A 76 8.26 36.66 -6.19
C LYS A 76 9.20 35.79 -5.34
N GLN A 77 9.63 36.32 -4.19
CA GLN A 77 10.49 35.61 -3.27
C GLN A 77 9.78 34.42 -2.63
N VAL A 78 8.53 34.61 -2.19
CA VAL A 78 7.65 33.53 -1.71
C VAL A 78 7.51 32.44 -2.78
N TRP A 79 7.23 32.83 -4.03
CA TRP A 79 7.10 31.88 -5.13
C TRP A 79 8.41 31.12 -5.38
N ALA A 80 9.55 31.80 -5.43
CA ALA A 80 10.83 31.20 -5.70
C ALA A 80 11.25 30.16 -4.65
N ILE A 81 10.89 30.38 -3.38
CA ILE A 81 11.15 29.45 -2.28
C ILE A 81 10.14 28.29 -2.31
N ALA A 82 8.87 28.56 -2.56
CA ALA A 82 7.83 27.53 -2.61
C ALA A 82 7.99 26.58 -3.80
N ASP A 83 8.27 27.11 -5.02
CA ASP A 83 8.58 26.30 -6.21
C ASP A 83 10.07 25.94 -6.26
N SER A 84 10.58 25.30 -5.22
CA SER A 84 11.98 24.89 -5.10
C SER A 84 12.45 23.97 -6.25
N LYS A 85 11.52 23.23 -6.85
CA LYS A 85 11.78 22.33 -7.99
C LYS A 85 11.69 23.02 -9.36
N ARG A 86 11.36 24.34 -9.39
CA ARG A 86 11.21 25.13 -10.61
C ARG A 86 10.28 24.51 -11.65
N GLN A 87 9.15 24.00 -11.19
CA GLN A 87 8.14 23.34 -12.04
C GLN A 87 7.18 24.35 -12.74
N GLY A 88 7.19 25.61 -12.29
CA GLY A 88 6.32 26.68 -12.82
C GLY A 88 4.88 26.60 -12.31
N TYR A 89 4.61 25.72 -11.36
CA TYR A 89 3.32 25.61 -10.64
C TYR A 89 3.54 25.16 -9.20
N LEU A 90 2.56 25.41 -8.32
CA LEU A 90 2.55 24.91 -6.95
C LEU A 90 1.49 23.83 -6.81
N GLY A 91 1.87 22.65 -6.31
CA GLY A 91 0.94 21.68 -5.76
C GLY A 91 0.50 22.08 -4.36
N PHE A 92 -0.36 21.30 -3.73
CA PHE A 92 -0.89 21.67 -2.40
C PHE A 92 0.21 21.78 -1.33
N ALA A 93 1.24 20.96 -1.36
CA ALA A 93 2.35 21.04 -0.40
C ALA A 93 3.16 22.34 -0.57
N GLU A 94 3.49 22.68 -1.80
CA GLU A 94 4.21 23.91 -2.16
C GLU A 94 3.36 25.14 -1.87
N PHE A 95 2.04 25.08 -2.13
CA PHE A 95 1.10 26.15 -1.76
C PHE A 95 1.02 26.36 -0.25
N MET A 96 1.04 25.29 0.54
CA MET A 96 1.05 25.38 2.01
C MET A 96 2.31 26.09 2.50
N THR A 97 3.47 25.78 1.92
CA THR A 97 4.75 26.45 2.17
C THR A 97 4.65 27.94 1.80
N ALA A 98 4.06 28.28 0.65
CA ALA A 98 3.85 29.66 0.25
C ALA A 98 2.97 30.43 1.24
N MET A 99 1.88 29.83 1.75
CA MET A 99 1.02 30.46 2.75
C MET A 99 1.72 30.70 4.08
N GLN A 100 2.57 29.80 4.50
CA GLN A 100 3.38 29.97 5.71
C GLN A 100 4.38 31.11 5.55
N LEU A 101 5.07 31.21 4.40
CA LEU A 101 5.96 32.33 4.09
C LEU A 101 5.22 33.66 4.02
N VAL A 102 4.03 33.70 3.43
CA VAL A 102 3.15 34.89 3.42
C VAL A 102 2.80 35.31 4.85
N SER A 103 2.49 34.36 5.73
CA SER A 103 2.20 34.63 7.14
C SER A 103 3.41 35.22 7.88
N LEU A 104 4.60 34.66 7.66
CA LEU A 104 5.85 35.17 8.26
C LEU A 104 6.18 36.59 7.76
N ALA A 105 6.01 36.84 6.46
CA ALA A 105 6.20 38.16 5.86
C ALA A 105 5.22 39.19 6.43
N GLN A 106 3.95 38.84 6.64
CA GLN A 106 2.96 39.71 7.29
C GLN A 106 3.27 39.95 8.78
N ALA A 107 4.00 39.04 9.43
CA ALA A 107 4.50 39.24 10.78
C ALA A 107 5.83 40.05 10.82
N GLY A 108 6.31 40.57 9.68
CA GLY A 108 7.52 41.37 9.57
C GLY A 108 8.82 40.56 9.64
N GLN A 109 8.79 39.28 9.37
CA GLN A 109 9.97 38.42 9.32
C GLN A 109 10.49 38.30 7.86
N ASP A 110 11.78 38.04 7.73
CA ASP A 110 12.40 37.88 6.42
C ASP A 110 11.90 36.63 5.70
N ILE A 111 11.67 36.75 4.38
CA ILE A 111 11.22 35.65 3.54
C ILE A 111 12.45 34.81 3.16
N SER A 112 12.78 33.80 3.95
CA SER A 112 13.88 32.89 3.69
C SER A 112 13.54 31.46 4.07
N GLN A 113 14.32 30.51 3.53
CA GLN A 113 14.19 29.08 3.87
C GLN A 113 14.60 28.83 5.32
N ASP A 114 15.58 29.60 5.83
CA ASP A 114 16.06 29.50 7.21
C ASP A 114 14.99 30.00 8.21
N THR A 115 14.31 31.10 7.90
CA THR A 115 13.21 31.61 8.72
C THR A 115 12.08 30.58 8.82
N LEU A 116 11.73 29.92 7.70
CA LEU A 116 10.71 28.88 7.67
C LEU A 116 11.13 27.65 8.49
N ALA A 117 12.40 27.25 8.44
CA ALA A 117 12.92 26.10 9.17
C ALA A 117 12.94 26.30 10.69
N HIS A 118 13.12 27.55 11.16
CA HIS A 118 13.17 27.89 12.58
C HIS A 118 11.82 28.38 13.15
N ALA A 119 10.82 28.59 12.29
CA ALA A 119 9.48 29.02 12.73
C ALA A 119 8.71 27.87 13.40
N ASP A 120 8.08 28.18 14.53
CA ASP A 120 7.13 27.24 15.14
C ASP A 120 5.82 27.24 14.34
N LEU A 121 5.75 26.31 13.38
CA LEU A 121 4.61 26.16 12.47
C LEU A 121 3.30 25.80 13.20
N GLY A 122 3.38 25.30 14.43
CA GLY A 122 2.21 24.96 15.26
C GLY A 122 1.51 26.18 15.86
N THR A 123 2.21 27.30 15.99
CA THR A 123 1.67 28.55 16.56
C THR A 123 1.43 29.63 15.50
N LEU A 124 1.89 29.41 14.26
CA LEU A 124 1.75 30.37 13.16
C LEU A 124 0.29 30.53 12.75
N GLN A 125 -0.20 31.79 12.77
CA GLN A 125 -1.56 32.06 12.31
C GLN A 125 -1.65 32.11 10.79
N PRO A 126 -2.77 31.67 10.17
CA PRO A 126 -2.97 31.82 8.73
C PRO A 126 -2.87 33.29 8.30
N PRO A 127 -2.30 33.58 7.11
CA PRO A 127 -2.13 34.94 6.64
C PRO A 127 -3.47 35.63 6.40
N THR A 128 -3.47 36.92 6.58
CA THR A 128 -4.64 37.75 6.33
C THR A 128 -4.80 37.95 4.81
N MET A 129 -5.94 37.50 4.27
CA MET A 129 -6.25 37.60 2.84
C MET A 129 -7.47 38.47 2.61
N GLU A 130 -7.27 39.66 2.03
CA GLU A 130 -8.36 40.64 1.88
C GLU A 130 -9.38 40.19 0.82
N GLY A 131 -10.65 40.22 1.20
CA GLY A 131 -11.75 39.82 0.30
C GLY A 131 -11.98 38.33 0.18
N LEU A 132 -11.15 37.50 0.81
CA LEU A 132 -11.27 36.04 0.77
C LEU A 132 -12.58 35.54 1.37
N GLU A 133 -13.03 36.13 2.48
CA GLU A 133 -14.33 35.79 3.10
C GLU A 133 -15.52 36.05 2.17
N LYS A 134 -15.46 37.13 1.38
CA LYS A 134 -16.52 37.44 0.39
C LYS A 134 -16.55 36.42 -0.73
N LYS A 135 -15.37 35.95 -1.16
CA LYS A 135 -15.25 34.86 -2.15
C LYS A 135 -15.73 33.54 -1.59
N LEU A 136 -15.38 33.19 -0.36
CA LEU A 136 -15.85 31.98 0.33
C LEU A 136 -17.39 32.00 0.53
N LYS A 137 -17.98 33.12 0.89
CA LYS A 137 -19.45 33.27 1.01
C LYS A 137 -20.15 33.19 -0.35
N LYS A 138 -19.53 33.69 -1.43
CA LYS A 138 -20.08 33.64 -2.79
C LYS A 138 -20.02 32.22 -3.38
N SER A 139 -18.96 31.47 -3.09
CA SER A 139 -18.85 30.04 -3.46
C SER A 139 -19.79 29.16 -2.61
N ALA A 140 -20.08 29.53 -1.36
CA ALA A 140 -21.04 28.85 -0.50
C ALA A 140 -22.51 29.13 -0.88
N ALA A 141 -22.82 30.33 -1.42
CA ALA A 141 -24.17 30.66 -1.89
C ALA A 141 -24.57 29.94 -3.19
N HIS A 142 -23.60 29.41 -3.96
CA HIS A 142 -23.85 28.54 -5.14
C HIS A 142 -23.91 27.07 -4.81
N LYS A 143 -23.69 26.69 -3.56
CA LYS A 143 -23.80 25.31 -3.04
C LYS A 143 -24.63 25.30 -1.77
N SER A 144 -25.92 25.55 -1.90
CA SER A 144 -26.87 25.14 -0.86
C SER A 144 -27.09 23.62 -1.00
N SER A 145 -26.74 22.92 0.06
CA SER A 145 -26.91 21.53 0.39
C SER A 145 -25.77 20.57 -0.01
N SER A 146 -25.21 20.04 1.05
CA SER A 146 -24.40 18.82 1.21
C SER A 146 -22.86 18.93 1.16
N ASP A 147 -22.30 18.75 2.36
CA ASP A 147 -21.08 18.02 2.71
C ASP A 147 -19.70 18.55 2.33
N LEU A 148 -19.14 19.19 3.36
CA LEU A 148 -17.73 19.55 3.48
C LEU A 148 -16.99 18.43 4.23
N THR A 149 -16.60 17.36 3.54
CA THR A 149 -15.43 16.52 3.83
C THR A 149 -15.30 15.51 2.69
N GLY A 150 -14.38 15.71 1.77
CA GLY A 150 -14.16 14.75 0.70
C GLY A 150 -12.86 15.04 -0.02
N TYR A 151 -11.89 14.20 0.22
CA TYR A 151 -10.72 14.04 -0.61
C TYR A 151 -11.19 13.57 -1.99
N HIS A 152 -11.13 14.41 -3.00
CA HIS A 152 -11.40 13.99 -4.37
C HIS A 152 -10.08 13.79 -5.10
N PRO A 153 -9.82 12.58 -5.62
CA PRO A 153 -8.81 12.39 -6.64
C PRO A 153 -9.25 13.14 -7.92
N VAL A 154 -8.27 13.63 -8.65
CA VAL A 154 -8.38 14.35 -9.91
C VAL A 154 -9.45 13.72 -10.81
N GLN A 155 -10.60 14.38 -10.96
CA GLN A 155 -11.55 14.10 -12.02
C GLN A 155 -11.31 15.11 -13.14
N THR A 156 -10.77 14.62 -14.25
CA THR A 156 -10.83 15.27 -15.55
C THR A 156 -12.30 15.61 -15.87
N SER A 157 -12.53 16.80 -16.32
CA SER A 157 -13.82 17.40 -16.65
C SER A 157 -14.70 16.44 -17.47
N MET A 158 -15.71 15.86 -16.85
CA MET A 158 -16.87 15.29 -17.55
C MET A 158 -18.05 16.25 -17.39
N SER A 159 -18.70 16.52 -18.52
CA SER A 159 -19.83 17.42 -18.69
C SER A 159 -20.94 17.23 -17.66
N ALA A 160 -21.54 18.34 -17.24
CA ALA A 160 -22.54 18.49 -16.18
C ALA A 160 -23.87 17.71 -16.34
N ASN A 161 -24.00 16.81 -17.31
CA ASN A 161 -25.22 16.03 -17.55
C ASN A 161 -25.25 14.63 -16.92
N TRP A 162 -24.19 14.23 -16.19
CA TRP A 162 -24.09 12.90 -15.58
C TRP A 162 -24.89 12.74 -14.28
N PHE A 163 -25.21 13.86 -13.59
CA PHE A 163 -25.78 13.82 -12.23
C PHE A 163 -27.29 13.56 -12.11
N ASN A 164 -28.00 13.37 -13.22
CA ASN A 164 -29.47 13.20 -13.21
C ASN A 164 -29.96 11.78 -13.54
N SER A 165 -29.13 10.75 -13.46
CA SER A 165 -29.60 9.37 -13.58
C SER A 165 -29.77 8.74 -12.20
N LYS A 166 -30.95 8.17 -11.97
CA LYS A 166 -31.36 7.46 -10.75
C LYS A 166 -30.23 6.62 -10.16
N SER A 167 -29.87 6.90 -8.90
CA SER A 167 -28.81 6.23 -8.14
C SER A 167 -28.94 4.72 -8.23
N GLY A 168 -27.85 4.03 -8.58
CA GLY A 168 -27.71 2.59 -8.42
C GLY A 168 -28.01 2.20 -6.96
N LYS A 169 -28.43 0.96 -6.73
CA LYS A 169 -28.69 0.46 -5.38
C LYS A 169 -27.44 0.61 -4.52
N LYS A 170 -27.46 1.56 -3.57
CA LYS A 170 -26.44 1.61 -2.53
C LYS A 170 -26.47 0.32 -1.70
N ILE A 171 -25.30 -0.15 -1.29
CA ILE A 171 -25.19 -1.28 -0.37
C ILE A 171 -25.94 -0.92 0.91
N ALA A 172 -26.80 -1.84 1.38
CA ALA A 172 -27.53 -1.63 2.62
C ALA A 172 -26.56 -1.71 3.82
N MET A 173 -26.04 -0.57 4.27
CA MET A 173 -25.06 -0.46 5.36
C MET A 173 -25.58 -0.98 6.71
N LYS A 174 -26.89 -1.08 6.90
CA LYS A 174 -27.51 -1.57 8.16
C LYS A 174 -27.11 -2.99 8.55
N SER A 175 -26.61 -3.81 7.61
CA SER A 175 -26.18 -5.20 7.85
C SER A 175 -24.68 -5.40 7.79
N VAL A 176 -23.88 -4.33 7.73
CA VAL A 176 -22.43 -4.37 7.68
C VAL A 176 -21.88 -4.13 9.08
N THR A 177 -20.99 -5.01 9.54
CA THR A 177 -20.43 -4.98 10.89
C THR A 177 -18.97 -4.50 10.95
N SER A 178 -18.26 -4.58 9.82
CA SER A 178 -16.86 -4.16 9.71
C SER A 178 -16.51 -3.74 8.29
N ILE A 179 -15.34 -3.11 8.10
CA ILE A 179 -14.80 -2.79 6.77
C ILE A 179 -14.70 -4.05 5.91
N ILE A 180 -14.17 -5.14 6.46
CA ILE A 180 -13.99 -6.41 5.74
C ILE A 180 -15.33 -6.98 5.28
N ASP A 181 -16.33 -6.95 6.15
CA ASP A 181 -17.68 -7.40 5.83
C ASP A 181 -18.32 -6.53 4.73
N GLY A 182 -18.10 -5.23 4.79
CA GLY A 182 -18.52 -4.30 3.75
C GLY A 182 -17.86 -4.56 2.40
N LEU A 183 -16.56 -4.84 2.37
CA LEU A 183 -15.84 -5.20 1.15
C LEU A 183 -16.32 -6.53 0.57
N LYS A 184 -16.57 -7.56 1.41
CA LYS A 184 -17.18 -8.82 0.95
C LYS A 184 -18.52 -8.59 0.26
N LYS A 185 -19.37 -7.80 0.89
CA LYS A 185 -20.70 -7.50 0.34
C LYS A 185 -20.59 -6.71 -0.97
N ALA A 186 -19.74 -5.70 -1.02
CA ALA A 186 -19.44 -4.95 -2.24
C ALA A 186 -18.95 -5.85 -3.37
N TYR A 187 -18.06 -6.80 -3.05
CA TYR A 187 -17.58 -7.78 -4.01
C TYR A 187 -18.70 -8.65 -4.57
N ILE A 188 -19.48 -9.28 -3.68
CA ILE A 188 -20.52 -10.24 -4.07
C ILE A 188 -21.63 -9.57 -4.89
N GLU A 189 -22.05 -8.36 -4.48
CA GLU A 189 -23.19 -7.68 -5.09
C GLU A 189 -22.84 -6.93 -6.37
N LYS A 190 -21.63 -6.34 -6.48
CA LYS A 190 -21.28 -5.42 -7.55
C LYS A 190 -20.12 -5.87 -8.43
N LEU A 191 -19.00 -6.32 -7.85
CA LEU A 191 -17.79 -6.64 -8.62
C LEU A 191 -17.83 -8.06 -9.19
N ARG A 192 -18.18 -9.06 -8.38
CA ARG A 192 -18.19 -10.46 -8.80
C ARG A 192 -19.09 -10.75 -10.00
N PRO A 193 -20.29 -10.15 -10.16
CA PRO A 193 -21.08 -10.31 -11.39
C PRO A 193 -20.35 -9.84 -12.65
N LEU A 194 -19.64 -8.70 -12.58
CA LEU A 194 -18.82 -8.19 -13.68
C LEU A 194 -17.69 -9.16 -14.03
N GLU A 195 -16.92 -9.61 -13.02
CA GLU A 195 -15.81 -10.55 -13.20
C GLU A 195 -16.28 -11.87 -13.85
N LYS A 196 -17.41 -12.42 -13.42
CA LYS A 196 -17.96 -13.65 -13.99
C LYS A 196 -18.44 -13.47 -15.43
N THR A 197 -19.14 -12.38 -15.72
CA THR A 197 -19.69 -12.11 -17.06
C THR A 197 -18.60 -12.00 -18.10
N TYR A 198 -17.47 -11.36 -17.74
CA TYR A 198 -16.35 -11.14 -18.66
C TYR A 198 -15.20 -12.13 -18.46
N GLN A 199 -15.38 -13.19 -17.67
CA GLN A 199 -14.37 -14.25 -17.45
C GLN A 199 -13.03 -13.70 -16.96
N TYR A 200 -13.06 -12.68 -16.11
CA TYR A 200 -11.88 -12.00 -15.56
C TYR A 200 -10.91 -12.97 -14.87
N ASN A 201 -11.44 -14.06 -14.28
CA ASN A 201 -10.67 -15.11 -13.63
C ASN A 201 -9.69 -15.83 -14.56
N ASP A 202 -9.95 -15.87 -15.85
CA ASP A 202 -9.12 -16.57 -16.81
C ASP A 202 -8.02 -15.68 -17.37
N PHE A 203 -8.22 -14.35 -17.31
CA PHE A 203 -7.30 -13.36 -17.90
C PHE A 203 -6.36 -12.72 -16.89
N VAL A 204 -6.79 -12.50 -15.66
CA VAL A 204 -6.03 -11.69 -14.71
C VAL A 204 -5.79 -12.42 -13.39
N SER A 205 -6.85 -12.80 -12.67
CA SER A 205 -6.70 -13.46 -11.38
C SER A 205 -7.98 -14.17 -10.94
N PRO A 206 -7.88 -15.29 -10.19
CA PRO A 206 -9.03 -16.06 -9.72
C PRO A 206 -10.05 -15.22 -8.98
N LEU A 207 -11.32 -15.66 -8.96
CA LEU A 207 -12.39 -15.03 -8.18
C LEU A 207 -12.04 -15.07 -6.69
N LEU A 208 -12.32 -13.98 -5.99
CA LEU A 208 -12.14 -13.93 -4.54
C LEU A 208 -13.20 -14.77 -3.83
N THR A 209 -12.76 -15.45 -2.78
CA THR A 209 -13.60 -16.21 -1.86
C THR A 209 -13.81 -15.44 -0.56
N SER A 210 -14.76 -15.82 0.26
CA SER A 210 -14.94 -15.22 1.59
C SER A 210 -13.69 -15.36 2.45
N SER A 211 -12.99 -16.50 2.35
CA SER A 211 -11.74 -16.76 3.07
C SER A 211 -10.60 -15.84 2.66
N ASP A 212 -10.57 -15.31 1.42
CA ASP A 212 -9.57 -14.32 1.01
C ASP A 212 -9.73 -13.00 1.77
N PHE A 213 -10.97 -12.61 2.09
CA PHE A 213 -11.24 -11.42 2.90
C PHE A 213 -10.97 -11.64 4.39
N ASP A 214 -11.18 -12.86 4.90
CA ASP A 214 -10.98 -13.20 6.32
C ASP A 214 -9.55 -13.63 6.63
N ALA A 215 -8.72 -13.84 5.61
CA ALA A 215 -7.33 -14.25 5.77
C ALA A 215 -6.59 -13.33 6.72
N LYS A 216 -5.82 -13.89 7.65
CA LYS A 216 -4.92 -13.10 8.50
C LYS A 216 -3.80 -12.49 7.66
N PRO A 217 -3.25 -11.35 8.07
CA PRO A 217 -2.05 -10.80 7.46
C PRO A 217 -0.94 -11.85 7.38
N MET A 218 -0.28 -11.92 6.23
CA MET A 218 0.67 -12.97 5.92
C MET A 218 2.09 -12.41 5.71
N ILE A 219 3.08 -13.04 6.35
CA ILE A 219 4.49 -12.69 6.23
C ILE A 219 5.20 -13.83 5.55
N MET A 220 5.75 -13.59 4.36
CA MET A 220 6.50 -14.58 3.61
C MET A 220 8.01 -14.40 3.83
N LEU A 221 8.70 -15.49 4.16
CA LEU A 221 10.16 -15.51 4.31
C LEU A 221 10.78 -16.16 3.06
N LEU A 222 11.65 -15.42 2.39
CA LEU A 222 12.42 -15.87 1.24
C LEU A 222 13.91 -15.75 1.50
N GLY A 223 14.69 -16.58 0.87
CA GLY A 223 16.15 -16.53 0.96
C GLY A 223 16.78 -17.82 0.52
N GLN A 224 18.08 -17.79 0.33
CA GLN A 224 18.84 -18.96 -0.04
C GLN A 224 18.76 -20.05 1.04
N TYR A 225 19.23 -21.24 0.66
CA TYR A 225 19.37 -22.33 1.62
C TYR A 225 20.24 -21.93 2.81
N SER A 226 19.80 -22.34 4.03
CA SER A 226 20.52 -22.09 5.30
C SER A 226 20.66 -20.61 5.72
N THR A 227 19.86 -19.69 5.20
CA THR A 227 19.84 -18.28 5.67
C THR A 227 19.12 -18.10 7.02
N GLY A 228 18.48 -19.16 7.54
CA GLY A 228 17.86 -19.18 8.86
C GLY A 228 16.38 -18.81 8.87
N LYS A 229 15.62 -19.00 7.79
CA LYS A 229 14.18 -18.70 7.70
C LYS A 229 13.36 -19.40 8.79
N THR A 230 13.43 -20.71 8.86
CA THR A 230 12.75 -21.52 9.89
C THR A 230 13.20 -21.15 11.31
N THR A 231 14.50 -20.88 11.51
CA THR A 231 15.05 -20.43 12.79
C THR A 231 14.51 -19.06 13.19
N PHE A 232 14.34 -18.17 12.22
CA PHE A 232 13.76 -16.84 12.43
C PHE A 232 12.31 -16.94 12.94
N ILE A 233 11.46 -17.75 12.31
CA ILE A 233 10.09 -17.98 12.77
C ILE A 233 10.09 -18.56 14.18
N LYS A 234 10.91 -19.60 14.43
CA LYS A 234 11.06 -20.20 15.76
C LYS A 234 11.49 -19.18 16.80
N HIS A 235 12.43 -18.30 16.47
CA HIS A 235 12.89 -17.23 17.38
C HIS A 235 11.75 -16.25 17.73
N LEU A 236 10.92 -15.88 16.76
CA LEU A 236 9.76 -15.01 17.00
C LEU A 236 8.69 -15.70 17.87
N LEU A 237 8.40 -16.97 17.59
CA LEU A 237 7.41 -17.75 18.33
C LEU A 237 7.92 -18.23 19.69
N LYS A 238 9.24 -18.14 19.97
CA LYS A 238 9.87 -18.74 21.16
C LYS A 238 9.55 -20.23 21.34
N SER A 239 9.10 -20.90 20.30
CA SER A 239 8.75 -22.31 20.25
C SER A 239 8.92 -22.88 18.84
N SER A 240 9.05 -24.19 18.74
CA SER A 240 9.02 -24.89 17.45
C SER A 240 7.58 -25.09 17.01
N TYR A 241 7.29 -24.94 15.72
CA TYR A 241 5.97 -25.27 15.16
C TYR A 241 5.98 -26.69 14.60
N PRO A 242 4.82 -27.39 14.54
CA PRO A 242 4.70 -28.72 13.97
C PRO A 242 5.24 -28.80 12.53
N GLY A 243 6.01 -29.82 12.21
CA GLY A 243 6.65 -29.99 10.89
C GLY A 243 7.92 -29.14 10.67
N SER A 244 8.35 -28.36 11.67
CA SER A 244 9.61 -27.62 11.58
C SER A 244 10.81 -28.55 11.77
N HIS A 245 11.69 -28.59 10.78
CA HIS A 245 12.96 -29.30 10.89
C HIS A 245 14.13 -28.30 10.80
N ILE A 246 15.01 -28.33 11.79
CA ILE A 246 16.22 -27.50 11.82
C ILE A 246 17.42 -28.44 11.94
N GLY A 247 18.29 -28.43 10.93
CA GLY A 247 19.48 -29.27 10.89
C GLY A 247 20.54 -28.71 9.94
N PRO A 248 21.73 -29.32 9.89
CA PRO A 248 22.80 -28.92 8.97
C PRO A 248 22.53 -29.28 7.51
N GLU A 249 21.60 -30.18 7.26
CA GLU A 249 21.17 -30.56 5.91
C GLU A 249 20.00 -29.70 5.40
N PRO A 250 19.66 -29.73 4.10
CA PRO A 250 18.47 -29.08 3.56
C PRO A 250 17.21 -29.56 4.27
N THR A 251 16.74 -28.81 5.26
CA THR A 251 15.69 -29.26 6.18
C THR A 251 14.31 -28.85 5.71
N THR A 252 14.18 -27.74 4.98
CA THR A 252 12.89 -27.25 4.50
C THR A 252 12.83 -27.44 2.98
N ASP A 253 12.22 -28.53 2.53
CA ASP A 253 11.94 -28.83 1.12
C ASP A 253 10.49 -28.48 0.72
N ARG A 254 9.72 -27.92 1.64
CA ARG A 254 8.29 -27.64 1.54
C ARG A 254 7.97 -26.18 1.82
N PHE A 255 6.86 -25.72 1.28
CA PHE A 255 6.21 -24.50 1.74
C PHE A 255 5.40 -24.84 2.99
N VAL A 256 5.64 -24.13 4.09
CA VAL A 256 4.89 -24.31 5.33
C VAL A 256 4.23 -23.01 5.72
N VAL A 257 2.90 -22.99 5.76
CA VAL A 257 2.16 -21.88 6.37
C VAL A 257 2.00 -22.15 7.85
N VAL A 258 2.49 -21.23 8.69
CA VAL A 258 2.36 -21.31 10.14
C VAL A 258 1.29 -20.33 10.58
N THR A 259 0.22 -20.84 11.17
CA THR A 259 -0.95 -20.04 11.57
C THR A 259 -1.52 -20.52 12.90
N THR A 260 -2.44 -19.75 13.47
CA THR A 260 -3.12 -20.16 14.69
C THR A 260 -4.05 -21.35 14.48
N GLY A 261 -4.19 -22.16 15.48
CA GLY A 261 -5.15 -23.25 15.57
C GLY A 261 -5.38 -23.66 17.02
N PRO A 262 -6.48 -24.38 17.32
CA PRO A 262 -6.77 -24.81 18.68
C PRO A 262 -5.75 -25.80 19.23
N ASP A 263 -5.15 -26.61 18.35
CA ASP A 263 -4.21 -27.66 18.68
C ASP A 263 -2.96 -27.59 17.80
N GLU A 264 -1.87 -28.16 18.26
CA GLU A 264 -0.64 -28.34 17.49
C GLU A 264 -0.84 -29.48 16.46
N ARG A 265 -0.93 -29.11 15.19
CA ARG A 265 -1.09 -30.08 14.11
C ARG A 265 -0.52 -29.59 12.79
N CYS A 266 -0.16 -30.55 11.93
CA CYS A 266 0.23 -30.29 10.56
C CYS A 266 -0.84 -30.83 9.59
N ILE A 267 -1.34 -29.97 8.70
CA ILE A 267 -2.36 -30.32 7.71
C ILE A 267 -1.69 -30.41 6.34
N PRO A 268 -1.78 -31.55 5.63
CA PRO A 268 -1.22 -31.70 4.29
C PRO A 268 -1.83 -30.74 3.27
N GLY A 269 -1.01 -30.30 2.30
CA GLY A 269 -1.42 -29.33 1.28
C GLY A 269 -2.63 -29.75 0.44
N ASN A 270 -2.75 -31.04 0.12
CA ASN A 270 -3.94 -31.55 -0.60
C ASN A 270 -5.24 -31.32 0.19
N THR A 271 -5.20 -31.43 1.51
CA THR A 271 -6.37 -31.19 2.37
C THR A 271 -6.66 -29.71 2.49
N ILE A 272 -5.63 -28.88 2.71
CA ILE A 272 -5.81 -27.45 2.92
C ILE A 272 -6.29 -26.72 1.65
N ALA A 273 -5.87 -27.18 0.48
CA ALA A 273 -6.26 -26.59 -0.81
C ALA A 273 -7.72 -26.80 -1.19
N VAL A 274 -8.44 -27.73 -0.55
CA VAL A 274 -9.88 -27.97 -0.77
C VAL A 274 -10.75 -27.40 0.34
N GLN A 275 -10.17 -26.89 1.43
CA GLN A 275 -10.91 -26.27 2.52
C GLN A 275 -11.41 -24.89 2.11
N ALA A 276 -12.74 -24.69 2.18
CA ALA A 276 -13.40 -23.46 1.76
C ALA A 276 -13.17 -22.26 2.72
N ASP A 277 -12.86 -22.55 3.98
CA ASP A 277 -12.57 -21.58 5.04
C ASP A 277 -11.12 -21.08 5.02
N MET A 278 -10.26 -21.71 4.21
CA MET A 278 -8.85 -21.34 4.07
C MET A 278 -8.55 -20.67 2.72
N PRO A 279 -7.70 -19.64 2.68
CA PRO A 279 -7.45 -18.85 1.47
C PRO A 279 -6.43 -19.50 0.50
N TYR A 280 -6.35 -20.83 0.47
CA TYR A 280 -5.33 -21.59 -0.26
C TYR A 280 -5.88 -22.39 -1.44
N SER A 281 -7.15 -22.28 -1.77
CA SER A 281 -7.80 -23.04 -2.87
C SER A 281 -7.15 -22.79 -4.23
N GLY A 282 -6.64 -21.58 -4.49
CA GLY A 282 -5.94 -21.22 -5.71
C GLY A 282 -4.61 -21.98 -5.92
N LEU A 283 -4.04 -22.56 -4.88
CA LEU A 283 -2.82 -23.39 -4.98
C LEU A 283 -3.04 -24.71 -5.70
N SER A 284 -4.29 -25.14 -5.86
CA SER A 284 -4.65 -26.33 -6.66
C SER A 284 -4.20 -26.21 -8.12
N ALA A 285 -4.06 -25.01 -8.65
CA ALA A 285 -3.58 -24.76 -10.01
C ALA A 285 -2.13 -25.23 -10.25
N PHE A 286 -1.30 -25.32 -9.18
CA PHE A 286 0.08 -25.80 -9.27
C PHE A 286 0.21 -27.33 -9.24
N GLY A 287 -0.91 -28.04 -9.14
CA GLY A 287 -0.98 -29.50 -9.25
C GLY A 287 -0.53 -30.25 -8.00
N THR A 288 -0.71 -31.57 -8.04
CA THR A 288 -0.42 -32.48 -6.91
C THR A 288 1.06 -32.55 -6.54
N ALA A 289 1.95 -32.34 -7.50
CA ALA A 289 3.39 -32.30 -7.25
C ALA A 289 3.77 -31.18 -6.28
N PHE A 290 3.18 -30.01 -6.42
CA PHE A 290 3.36 -28.92 -5.45
C PHE A 290 2.60 -29.20 -4.14
N LEU A 291 1.32 -29.62 -4.20
CA LEU A 291 0.50 -29.84 -3.01
C LEU A 291 1.09 -30.89 -2.06
N SER A 292 1.87 -31.86 -2.56
CA SER A 292 2.63 -32.80 -1.73
C SER A 292 3.82 -32.15 -1.00
N LYS A 293 4.25 -30.97 -1.44
CA LYS A 293 5.32 -30.14 -0.86
C LYS A 293 4.79 -28.87 -0.21
N PHE A 294 3.50 -28.87 0.10
CA PHE A 294 2.83 -27.79 0.83
C PHE A 294 2.19 -28.33 2.12
N GLU A 295 2.32 -27.61 3.20
CA GLU A 295 1.77 -27.97 4.51
C GLU A 295 1.27 -26.71 5.24
N CYS A 296 0.27 -26.88 6.11
CA CYS A 296 -0.18 -25.86 7.03
C CYS A 296 0.05 -26.34 8.47
N SER A 297 0.92 -25.67 9.17
CA SER A 297 1.21 -25.88 10.58
C SER A 297 0.32 -25.00 11.44
N GLN A 298 -0.46 -25.59 12.31
CA GLN A 298 -1.34 -24.89 13.24
C GLN A 298 -0.86 -25.10 14.68
N MET A 299 -0.87 -24.02 15.47
CA MET A 299 -0.58 -24.06 16.89
C MET A 299 -1.22 -22.87 17.62
N PRO A 300 -1.60 -23.01 18.89
CA PRO A 300 -2.07 -21.88 19.69
C PRO A 300 -0.89 -20.98 20.06
N HIS A 301 -0.88 -19.75 19.55
CA HIS A 301 0.16 -18.77 19.88
C HIS A 301 -0.35 -17.34 19.69
N PRO A 302 -0.17 -16.41 20.66
CA PRO A 302 -0.71 -15.05 20.60
C PRO A 302 -0.31 -14.27 19.34
N LEU A 303 0.94 -14.42 18.85
CA LEU A 303 1.40 -13.76 17.64
C LEU A 303 0.66 -14.29 16.40
N LEU A 304 0.37 -15.59 16.36
CA LEU A 304 -0.34 -16.22 15.25
C LEU A 304 -1.86 -15.92 15.24
N ASP A 305 -2.39 -15.36 16.32
CA ASP A 305 -3.77 -14.86 16.32
C ASP A 305 -3.94 -13.64 15.41
N HIS A 306 -2.87 -12.89 15.18
CA HIS A 306 -2.88 -11.67 14.40
C HIS A 306 -2.21 -11.78 13.04
N ILE A 307 -1.21 -12.67 12.87
CA ILE A 307 -0.44 -12.84 11.63
C ILE A 307 -0.22 -14.33 11.32
N SER A 308 0.10 -14.62 10.07
CA SER A 308 0.55 -15.95 9.64
C SER A 308 1.92 -15.84 8.96
N PHE A 309 2.76 -16.87 9.10
CA PHE A 309 4.06 -16.93 8.41
C PHE A 309 4.01 -17.94 7.28
N VAL A 310 4.77 -17.66 6.22
CA VAL A 310 5.05 -18.64 5.15
C VAL A 310 6.55 -18.91 5.17
N ASP A 311 6.93 -20.09 5.66
CA ASP A 311 8.29 -20.60 5.53
C ASP A 311 8.46 -21.24 4.15
N THR A 312 9.43 -20.77 3.38
CA THR A 312 9.65 -21.24 2.01
C THR A 312 10.89 -22.10 1.92
N PRO A 313 10.92 -23.06 0.98
CA PRO A 313 12.14 -23.77 0.67
C PRO A 313 13.27 -22.81 0.32
N GLY A 314 14.50 -23.17 0.68
CA GLY A 314 15.66 -22.36 0.28
C GLY A 314 15.79 -22.28 -1.24
N VAL A 315 16.09 -21.08 -1.75
CA VAL A 315 16.45 -20.90 -3.16
C VAL A 315 17.78 -21.59 -3.42
N LEU A 316 17.86 -22.37 -4.49
CA LEU A 316 19.00 -23.22 -4.82
C LEU A 316 19.94 -22.49 -5.79
N SER A 317 21.24 -22.70 -5.64
CA SER A 317 22.25 -22.06 -6.50
C SER A 317 22.71 -22.95 -7.66
N GLY A 318 22.40 -24.26 -7.62
CA GLY A 318 22.85 -25.22 -8.60
C GLY A 318 21.81 -25.61 -9.66
N GLU A 319 22.21 -25.71 -10.91
CA GLU A 319 21.33 -26.07 -12.02
C GLU A 319 20.74 -27.48 -11.89
N LYS A 320 21.55 -28.43 -11.44
CA LYS A 320 21.12 -29.83 -11.18
C LYS A 320 20.04 -29.91 -10.08
N GLN A 321 20.12 -29.05 -9.06
CA GLN A 321 19.16 -29.04 -7.96
C GLN A 321 17.83 -28.40 -8.37
N ARG A 322 17.84 -27.45 -9.32
CA ARG A 322 16.62 -26.84 -9.88
C ARG A 322 15.79 -27.83 -10.68
N THR A 323 16.45 -28.65 -11.53
CA THR A 323 15.77 -29.64 -12.37
C THR A 323 15.12 -30.77 -11.57
N GLN A 324 15.48 -30.91 -10.29
CA GLN A 324 14.87 -31.89 -9.39
C GLN A 324 13.56 -31.41 -8.73
N ARG A 325 13.23 -30.10 -8.82
CA ARG A 325 11.91 -29.61 -8.35
C ARG A 325 10.85 -30.03 -9.36
N SER A 326 9.86 -30.75 -8.88
CA SER A 326 8.73 -31.26 -9.67
C SER A 326 7.61 -30.26 -9.90
N TYR A 327 7.77 -29.00 -9.46
CA TYR A 327 6.76 -27.95 -9.54
C TYR A 327 7.38 -26.58 -9.83
N ASP A 328 6.56 -25.64 -10.32
CA ASP A 328 6.98 -24.26 -10.59
C ASP A 328 7.15 -23.45 -9.29
N PHE A 329 8.38 -23.40 -8.81
CA PHE A 329 8.74 -22.66 -7.59
C PHE A 329 8.51 -21.16 -7.73
N THR A 330 8.81 -20.59 -8.90
CA THR A 330 8.67 -19.15 -9.14
C THR A 330 7.21 -18.73 -9.16
N GLY A 331 6.35 -19.48 -9.85
CA GLY A 331 4.91 -19.24 -9.88
C GLY A 331 4.25 -19.36 -8.51
N VAL A 332 4.62 -20.41 -7.74
CA VAL A 332 4.14 -20.57 -6.35
C VAL A 332 4.57 -19.40 -5.47
N THR A 333 5.85 -18.99 -5.58
CA THR A 333 6.38 -17.87 -4.81
C THR A 333 5.66 -16.56 -5.16
N SER A 334 5.42 -16.31 -6.44
CA SER A 334 4.65 -15.14 -6.91
C SER A 334 3.21 -15.15 -6.37
N TRP A 335 2.57 -16.32 -6.33
CA TRP A 335 1.23 -16.48 -5.78
C TRP A 335 1.19 -16.12 -4.28
N PHE A 336 2.14 -16.61 -3.49
CA PHE A 336 2.24 -16.24 -2.07
C PHE A 336 2.60 -14.76 -1.88
N ALA A 337 3.48 -14.21 -2.71
CA ALA A 337 3.85 -12.79 -2.67
C ALA A 337 2.65 -11.86 -2.90
N ALA A 338 1.78 -12.20 -3.85
CA ALA A 338 0.56 -11.45 -4.11
C ALA A 338 -0.38 -11.42 -2.88
N LYS A 339 -0.43 -12.50 -2.10
CA LYS A 339 -1.26 -12.62 -0.90
C LYS A 339 -0.58 -12.15 0.39
N SER A 340 0.73 -11.99 0.37
CA SER A 340 1.50 -11.56 1.54
C SER A 340 1.40 -10.06 1.78
N ASP A 341 1.40 -9.69 3.04
CA ASP A 341 1.42 -8.31 3.51
C ASP A 341 2.85 -7.80 3.73
N LEU A 342 3.78 -8.71 3.99
CA LEU A 342 5.21 -8.44 4.10
C LEU A 342 6.00 -9.60 3.51
N ILE A 343 7.11 -9.27 2.84
CA ILE A 343 8.05 -10.22 2.26
C ILE A 343 9.42 -9.94 2.88
N LEU A 344 9.93 -10.88 3.66
CA LEU A 344 11.26 -10.80 4.26
C LEU A 344 12.26 -11.57 3.41
N LEU A 345 13.21 -10.87 2.80
CA LEU A 345 14.34 -11.47 2.09
C LEU A 345 15.51 -11.66 3.04
N LEU A 346 15.79 -12.89 3.43
CA LEU A 346 16.85 -13.24 4.38
C LEU A 346 18.15 -13.53 3.64
N PHE A 347 19.22 -12.85 4.07
CA PHE A 347 20.59 -13.04 3.60
C PHE A 347 21.49 -13.51 4.74
N ASP A 348 22.56 -14.23 4.36
CA ASP A 348 23.62 -14.69 5.26
C ASP A 348 24.91 -13.95 4.88
N PRO A 349 25.69 -13.38 5.82
CA PRO A 349 26.93 -12.66 5.54
C PRO A 349 27.94 -13.44 4.69
N HIS A 350 27.92 -14.77 4.78
CA HIS A 350 28.81 -15.66 4.02
C HIS A 350 28.24 -16.08 2.66
N LYS A 351 26.99 -15.67 2.32
CA LYS A 351 26.26 -16.07 1.10
C LYS A 351 25.56 -14.88 0.46
N LEU A 352 26.33 -13.89 0.04
CA LEU A 352 25.80 -12.65 -0.59
C LEU A 352 25.58 -12.79 -2.09
N ASP A 353 26.06 -13.88 -2.69
CA ASP A 353 25.90 -14.10 -4.12
C ASP A 353 24.44 -14.45 -4.44
N ILE A 354 23.82 -13.61 -5.28
CA ILE A 354 22.43 -13.80 -5.69
C ILE A 354 22.44 -14.70 -6.93
N SER A 355 22.07 -15.97 -6.72
CA SER A 355 21.97 -16.96 -7.81
C SER A 355 20.94 -16.53 -8.87
N ASP A 356 21.06 -17.06 -10.09
CA ASP A 356 20.12 -16.73 -11.18
C ASP A 356 18.69 -17.17 -10.88
N GLU A 357 18.49 -18.25 -10.11
CA GLU A 357 17.16 -18.61 -9.62
C GLU A 357 16.64 -17.54 -8.65
N PHE A 358 17.49 -17.06 -7.73
CA PHE A 358 17.07 -16.04 -6.78
C PHE A 358 16.77 -14.70 -7.47
N LYS A 359 17.55 -14.34 -8.50
CA LYS A 359 17.24 -13.17 -9.36
C LYS A 359 15.88 -13.30 -10.02
N ARG A 360 15.55 -14.49 -10.57
CA ARG A 360 14.22 -14.74 -11.16
C ARG A 360 13.11 -14.67 -10.15
N VAL A 361 13.30 -15.23 -8.96
CA VAL A 361 12.33 -15.16 -7.86
C VAL A 361 12.14 -13.70 -7.43
N ILE A 362 13.20 -12.94 -7.21
CA ILE A 362 13.09 -11.52 -6.87
C ILE A 362 12.42 -10.75 -8.04
N GLY A 363 12.75 -11.08 -9.27
CA GLY A 363 12.12 -10.49 -10.46
C GLY A 363 10.62 -10.75 -10.56
N SER A 364 10.14 -11.91 -10.07
CA SER A 364 8.70 -12.22 -10.00
C SER A 364 7.97 -11.47 -8.90
N LEU A 365 8.69 -10.82 -7.97
CA LEU A 365 8.10 -9.97 -6.92
C LEU A 365 7.84 -8.53 -7.37
N ARG A 366 8.15 -8.18 -8.62
CA ARG A 366 7.91 -6.84 -9.15
C ARG A 366 6.43 -6.43 -8.97
N GLY A 367 6.23 -5.18 -8.56
CA GLY A 367 4.91 -4.66 -8.22
C GLY A 367 4.49 -4.88 -6.75
N HIS A 368 5.34 -5.57 -5.97
CA HIS A 368 5.20 -5.76 -4.53
C HIS A 368 6.37 -5.15 -3.73
N ASP A 369 7.10 -4.21 -4.35
CA ASP A 369 8.33 -3.62 -3.78
C ASP A 369 8.08 -2.94 -2.43
N ASP A 370 6.92 -2.36 -2.25
CA ASP A 370 6.47 -1.75 -0.98
C ASP A 370 6.38 -2.74 0.19
N LYS A 371 6.16 -4.02 -0.11
CA LYS A 371 6.05 -5.13 0.88
C LYS A 371 7.40 -5.76 1.22
N ILE A 372 8.47 -5.46 0.47
CA ILE A 372 9.78 -6.12 0.64
C ILE A 372 10.59 -5.46 1.74
N ARG A 373 11.18 -6.27 2.63
CA ARG A 373 12.20 -5.87 3.61
C ARG A 373 13.35 -6.85 3.56
N ILE A 374 14.54 -6.35 3.76
CA ILE A 374 15.77 -7.16 3.72
C ILE A 374 16.23 -7.44 5.14
N VAL A 375 16.61 -8.67 5.42
CA VAL A 375 17.17 -9.08 6.71
C VAL A 375 18.54 -9.70 6.47
N LEU A 376 19.61 -9.06 6.94
CA LEU A 376 20.94 -9.64 7.02
C LEU A 376 21.04 -10.39 8.35
N ASN A 377 20.70 -11.68 8.30
CA ASN A 377 20.69 -12.58 9.44
C ASN A 377 22.09 -13.14 9.72
N LYS A 378 22.33 -13.67 10.92
CA LYS A 378 23.62 -14.22 11.36
C LYS A 378 24.77 -13.20 11.33
N ALA A 379 24.47 -11.94 11.53
CA ALA A 379 25.45 -10.87 11.51
C ALA A 379 26.50 -10.99 12.64
N ASP A 380 26.22 -11.79 13.68
CA ASP A 380 27.14 -12.17 14.74
C ASP A 380 28.27 -13.13 14.32
N GLN A 381 28.26 -13.61 13.07
CA GLN A 381 29.29 -14.50 12.54
C GLN A 381 30.46 -13.76 11.88
N VAL A 382 30.37 -12.45 11.75
CA VAL A 382 31.39 -11.60 11.14
C VAL A 382 31.74 -10.45 12.08
N ASP A 383 32.98 -9.94 12.01
CA ASP A 383 33.40 -8.79 12.79
C ASP A 383 32.80 -7.48 12.23
N ALA A 384 32.91 -6.38 12.98
CA ALA A 384 32.34 -5.08 12.60
C ALA A 384 32.88 -4.56 11.26
N GLN A 385 34.17 -4.75 10.96
CA GLN A 385 34.78 -4.31 9.71
C GLN A 385 34.25 -5.15 8.52
N GLN A 386 34.16 -6.45 8.72
CA GLN A 386 33.58 -7.37 7.72
C GLN A 386 32.10 -7.06 7.50
N LEU A 387 31.35 -6.78 8.58
CA LEU A 387 29.92 -6.44 8.49
C LEU A 387 29.68 -5.22 7.61
N MET A 388 30.48 -4.16 7.74
CA MET A 388 30.38 -2.98 6.87
C MET A 388 30.62 -3.33 5.39
N ARG A 389 31.60 -4.17 5.10
CA ARG A 389 31.89 -4.63 3.72
C ARG A 389 30.75 -5.49 3.17
N VAL A 390 30.26 -6.41 3.98
CA VAL A 390 29.13 -7.30 3.66
C VAL A 390 27.88 -6.46 3.37
N TYR A 391 27.57 -5.48 4.21
CA TYR A 391 26.43 -4.59 4.03
C TYR A 391 26.51 -3.81 2.71
N GLY A 392 27.66 -3.21 2.40
CA GLY A 392 27.88 -2.51 1.14
C GLY A 392 27.77 -3.44 -0.08
N ALA A 393 28.33 -4.66 0.01
CA ALA A 393 28.24 -5.66 -1.07
C ALA A 393 26.80 -6.14 -1.28
N LEU A 394 26.03 -6.33 -0.20
CA LEU A 394 24.63 -6.69 -0.26
C LEU A 394 23.79 -5.61 -0.97
N LEU A 395 23.92 -4.35 -0.56
CA LEU A 395 23.22 -3.22 -1.20
C LEU A 395 23.56 -3.12 -2.69
N TRP A 396 24.84 -3.27 -3.04
CA TRP A 396 25.30 -3.28 -4.45
C TRP A 396 24.66 -4.41 -5.26
N SER A 397 24.58 -5.62 -4.67
CA SER A 397 23.99 -6.78 -5.33
C SER A 397 22.48 -6.65 -5.50
N LEU A 398 21.80 -6.10 -4.49
CA LEU A 398 20.35 -5.83 -4.51
C LEU A 398 19.99 -4.76 -5.53
N GLY A 399 20.78 -3.68 -5.64
CA GLY A 399 20.56 -2.63 -6.62
C GLY A 399 20.62 -3.08 -8.09
N LYS A 400 21.24 -4.24 -8.37
CA LYS A 400 21.25 -4.85 -9.71
C LYS A 400 19.98 -5.67 -10.02
N VAL A 401 19.24 -6.08 -9.00
CA VAL A 401 18.11 -7.01 -9.13
C VAL A 401 16.79 -6.29 -8.86
N LEU A 402 16.78 -5.41 -7.88
CA LEU A 402 15.61 -4.59 -7.51
C LEU A 402 15.68 -3.27 -8.29
N ASN A 403 14.72 -3.06 -9.17
CA ASN A 403 14.60 -1.84 -9.98
C ASN A 403 13.80 -0.77 -9.23
N THR A 404 14.14 -0.50 -7.97
CA THR A 404 13.51 0.55 -7.18
C THR A 404 14.39 1.80 -7.15
N PRO A 405 13.82 3.01 -7.24
CA PRO A 405 14.58 4.25 -7.12
C PRO A 405 15.10 4.50 -5.71
N GLU A 406 14.55 3.81 -4.71
CA GLU A 406 14.88 3.95 -3.30
C GLU A 406 15.73 2.78 -2.81
N VAL A 407 16.64 3.06 -1.88
CA VAL A 407 17.42 2.02 -1.21
C VAL A 407 16.53 1.31 -0.21
N MET A 408 16.43 -0.02 -0.34
CA MET A 408 15.65 -0.85 0.56
C MET A 408 16.23 -0.82 1.97
N ARG A 409 15.36 -0.80 3.00
CA ARG A 409 15.80 -0.96 4.39
C ARG A 409 16.32 -2.37 4.62
N VAL A 410 17.51 -2.45 5.22
CA VAL A 410 18.15 -3.70 5.61
C VAL A 410 18.21 -3.75 7.13
N TYR A 411 17.55 -4.73 7.73
CA TYR A 411 17.66 -5.05 9.15
C TYR A 411 18.87 -5.96 9.37
N ILE A 412 19.71 -5.62 10.33
CA ILE A 412 20.93 -6.36 10.64
C ILE A 412 20.78 -7.04 12.00
N GLY A 413 21.01 -8.36 12.07
CA GLY A 413 20.90 -9.04 13.34
C GLY A 413 21.23 -10.52 13.31
N SER A 414 21.11 -11.15 14.48
CA SER A 414 21.22 -12.59 14.65
C SER A 414 19.93 -13.10 15.28
N PHE A 415 18.99 -13.49 14.41
CA PHE A 415 17.63 -13.89 14.82
C PHE A 415 17.61 -15.39 15.17
N ASN A 416 18.18 -15.72 16.33
CA ASN A 416 18.17 -17.06 16.90
C ASN A 416 18.26 -16.96 18.43
N ASP A 417 18.01 -18.06 19.13
CA ASP A 417 18.01 -18.12 20.60
C ASP A 417 19.40 -18.37 21.23
N LYS A 418 20.46 -18.34 20.42
CA LYS A 418 21.83 -18.47 20.93
C LYS A 418 22.35 -17.11 21.38
N PRO A 419 23.21 -17.05 22.42
CA PRO A 419 23.84 -15.82 22.83
C PRO A 419 24.69 -15.25 21.67
N ILE A 420 24.62 -13.94 21.50
CA ILE A 420 25.43 -13.23 20.52
C ILE A 420 26.90 -13.39 20.85
N ARG A 421 27.73 -13.71 19.87
CA ARG A 421 29.17 -13.87 20.06
C ARG A 421 29.81 -12.50 20.35
N GLU A 422 30.30 -12.30 21.57
CA GLU A 422 30.92 -11.04 21.99
C GLU A 422 32.14 -10.64 21.15
N THR A 423 32.87 -11.62 20.59
CA THR A 423 34.06 -11.39 19.76
C THR A 423 33.79 -10.85 18.37
N ALA A 424 32.59 -11.06 17.85
CA ALA A 424 32.27 -10.72 16.46
C ALA A 424 31.84 -9.24 16.29
N ALA A 425 31.05 -8.72 17.20
CA ALA A 425 30.42 -7.41 17.00
C ALA A 425 30.97 -6.31 17.94
N GLY A 426 31.67 -6.68 19.03
CA GLY A 426 32.02 -5.75 20.09
C GLY A 426 30.80 -5.16 20.80
N PRO A 427 30.99 -4.27 21.78
CA PRO A 427 29.89 -3.67 22.55
C PRO A 427 28.87 -2.90 21.67
N LEU A 428 29.36 -2.20 20.63
CA LEU A 428 28.54 -1.40 19.70
C LEU A 428 27.69 -2.29 18.79
N GLY A 429 28.16 -3.48 18.42
CA GLY A 429 27.42 -4.39 17.55
C GLY A 429 26.25 -5.07 18.24
N SER A 430 26.40 -5.42 19.54
CA SER A 430 25.30 -6.01 20.30
C SER A 430 24.15 -5.02 20.49
N GLU A 431 24.44 -3.75 20.76
CA GLU A 431 23.44 -2.69 20.86
C GLU A 431 22.73 -2.44 19.51
N LEU A 432 23.48 -2.42 18.41
CA LEU A 432 22.93 -2.31 17.07
C LEU A 432 21.93 -3.45 16.78
N PHE A 433 22.31 -4.71 17.06
CA PHE A 433 21.46 -5.86 16.78
C PHE A 433 20.17 -5.83 17.62
N VAL A 434 20.23 -5.38 18.87
CA VAL A 434 19.04 -5.24 19.71
C VAL A 434 18.09 -4.18 19.11
N ARG A 435 18.59 -3.01 18.74
CA ARG A 435 17.79 -1.93 18.15
C ARG A 435 17.15 -2.35 16.82
N GLU A 436 17.93 -2.97 15.95
CA GLU A 436 17.43 -3.45 14.65
C GLU A 436 16.39 -4.56 14.82
N GLN A 437 16.53 -5.40 15.85
CA GLN A 437 15.52 -6.40 16.20
C GLN A 437 14.24 -5.75 16.74
N GLU A 438 14.34 -4.75 17.59
CA GLU A 438 13.19 -3.98 18.11
C GLU A 438 12.46 -3.27 16.98
N ASP A 439 13.19 -2.63 16.06
CA ASP A 439 12.64 -1.97 14.89
C ASP A 439 11.89 -2.96 13.98
N LEU A 440 12.48 -4.13 13.72
CA LEU A 440 11.82 -5.17 12.94
C LEU A 440 10.56 -5.69 13.65
N LEU A 441 10.62 -5.94 14.95
CA LEU A 441 9.45 -6.36 15.74
C LEU A 441 8.35 -5.30 15.74
N SER A 442 8.71 -4.01 15.80
CA SER A 442 7.77 -2.90 15.68
C SER A 442 7.08 -2.91 14.32
N ASP A 443 7.85 -3.08 13.22
CA ASP A 443 7.28 -3.20 11.87
C ASP A 443 6.34 -4.41 11.74
N LEU A 444 6.70 -5.55 12.35
CA LEU A 444 5.86 -6.75 12.35
C LEU A 444 4.54 -6.53 13.12
N ASN A 445 4.59 -5.86 14.25
CA ASN A 445 3.42 -5.54 15.06
C ASN A 445 2.47 -4.54 14.37
N ASP A 446 2.99 -3.71 13.48
CA ASP A 446 2.20 -2.75 12.69
C ASP A 446 1.51 -3.39 11.46
N ILE A 447 1.91 -4.61 11.06
CA ILE A 447 1.36 -5.28 9.88
C ILE A 447 -0.15 -5.42 9.93
N PRO A 448 -0.79 -5.89 11.02
CA PRO A 448 -2.24 -6.02 11.05
C PRO A 448 -2.96 -4.70 10.77
N LYS A 449 -2.48 -3.57 11.30
CA LYS A 449 -3.04 -2.24 11.07
C LYS A 449 -2.92 -1.83 9.60
N LYS A 450 -1.73 -2.00 9.01
CA LYS A 450 -1.43 -1.68 7.61
C LYS A 450 -2.12 -2.62 6.61
N ALA A 451 -2.45 -3.83 7.02
CA ALA A 451 -3.08 -4.85 6.17
C ALA A 451 -4.51 -4.47 5.75
N CYS A 452 -5.27 -3.81 6.61
CA CYS A 452 -6.62 -3.35 6.28
C CYS A 452 -6.58 -2.34 5.13
N ASP A 453 -5.77 -1.30 5.24
CA ASP A 453 -5.62 -0.28 4.19
C ASP A 453 -5.10 -0.87 2.88
N ARG A 454 -4.17 -1.81 2.97
CA ARG A 454 -3.64 -2.50 1.81
C ARG A 454 -4.71 -3.33 1.09
N ARG A 455 -5.54 -4.08 1.83
CA ARG A 455 -6.66 -4.84 1.26
C ARG A 455 -7.66 -3.96 0.55
N ILE A 456 -7.95 -2.80 1.12
CA ILE A 456 -8.82 -1.81 0.47
C ILE A 456 -8.20 -1.35 -0.85
N ASN A 457 -6.92 -1.00 -0.83
CA ASN A 457 -6.20 -0.57 -2.04
C ASN A 457 -6.14 -1.68 -3.10
N GLU A 458 -5.86 -2.92 -2.70
CA GLU A 458 -5.85 -4.07 -3.63
C GLU A 458 -7.24 -4.34 -4.20
N PHE A 459 -8.29 -4.23 -3.39
CA PHE A 459 -9.67 -4.35 -3.84
C PHE A 459 -10.05 -3.27 -4.85
N VAL A 460 -9.65 -2.01 -4.60
CA VAL A 460 -9.84 -0.89 -5.54
C VAL A 460 -9.07 -1.12 -6.84
N LYS A 461 -7.80 -1.54 -6.79
CA LYS A 461 -6.99 -1.88 -7.96
C LYS A 461 -7.66 -3.00 -8.77
N ARG A 462 -8.13 -4.06 -8.11
CA ARG A 462 -8.85 -5.16 -8.76
C ARG A 462 -10.14 -4.70 -9.43
N ALA A 463 -10.94 -3.88 -8.78
CA ALA A 463 -12.18 -3.35 -9.35
C ALA A 463 -11.93 -2.50 -10.60
N ARG A 464 -10.87 -1.67 -10.59
CA ARG A 464 -10.44 -0.88 -11.75
C ARG A 464 -9.96 -1.76 -12.89
N SER A 465 -9.12 -2.75 -12.60
CA SER A 465 -8.64 -3.72 -13.59
C SER A 465 -9.78 -4.53 -14.20
N ALA A 466 -10.73 -5.01 -13.40
CA ALA A 466 -11.91 -5.73 -13.90
C ALA A 466 -12.81 -4.85 -14.79
N LYS A 467 -12.94 -3.56 -14.46
CA LYS A 467 -13.64 -2.59 -15.29
C LYS A 467 -12.94 -2.39 -16.63
N VAL A 468 -11.63 -2.20 -16.65
CA VAL A 468 -10.83 -2.08 -17.88
C VAL A 468 -10.99 -3.34 -18.74
N HIS A 469 -10.87 -4.52 -18.12
CA HIS A 469 -11.07 -5.80 -18.79
C HIS A 469 -12.45 -5.91 -19.45
N ALA A 470 -13.52 -5.54 -18.74
CA ALA A 470 -14.88 -5.55 -19.30
C ALA A 470 -15.02 -4.61 -20.51
N HIS A 471 -14.38 -3.45 -20.47
CA HIS A 471 -14.36 -2.53 -21.63
C HIS A 471 -13.60 -3.12 -22.82
N ILE A 472 -12.45 -3.75 -22.59
CA ILE A 472 -11.66 -4.41 -23.66
C ILE A 472 -12.49 -5.53 -24.31
N VAL A 473 -13.03 -6.45 -23.51
CA VAL A 473 -13.80 -7.60 -24.01
C VAL A 473 -15.07 -7.12 -24.74
N GLY A 474 -15.79 -6.15 -24.17
CA GLY A 474 -16.98 -5.57 -24.79
C GLY A 474 -16.66 -4.85 -26.10
N HIS A 475 -15.53 -4.14 -26.20
CA HIS A 475 -15.05 -3.50 -27.43
C HIS A 475 -14.72 -4.54 -28.50
N LEU A 476 -13.92 -5.57 -28.16
CA LEU A 476 -13.58 -6.65 -29.08
C LEU A 476 -14.83 -7.35 -29.63
N LYS A 477 -15.83 -7.62 -28.75
CA LYS A 477 -17.13 -8.17 -29.17
C LYS A 477 -17.85 -7.27 -30.18
N ASN A 478 -17.86 -5.97 -29.98
CA ASN A 478 -18.53 -5.03 -30.85
C ASN A 478 -17.84 -4.90 -32.22
N GLN A 479 -16.54 -5.19 -32.32
CA GLN A 479 -15.80 -5.18 -33.59
C GLN A 479 -15.98 -6.49 -34.38
N MET A 480 -16.59 -7.53 -33.79
CA MET A 480 -16.85 -8.78 -34.50
C MET A 480 -18.00 -8.64 -35.50
N PRO A 481 -17.83 -9.15 -36.73
CA PRO A 481 -18.90 -9.13 -37.74
C PRO A 481 -20.05 -10.07 -37.35
N ALA A 482 -21.28 -9.68 -37.73
CA ALA A 482 -22.49 -10.42 -37.36
C ALA A 482 -22.60 -11.78 -38.06
N LEU A 483 -22.20 -11.90 -39.32
CA LEU A 483 -22.50 -13.07 -40.15
C LEU A 483 -21.25 -13.78 -40.69
N MET A 484 -20.44 -13.15 -41.54
CA MET A 484 -19.34 -13.81 -42.25
C MET A 484 -17.97 -13.24 -41.90
N GLY A 485 -16.91 -14.05 -42.02
CA GLY A 485 -15.53 -13.59 -41.84
C GLY A 485 -15.07 -13.49 -40.39
N LYS A 486 -15.76 -14.10 -39.42
CA LYS A 486 -15.47 -14.01 -37.97
C LYS A 486 -14.05 -14.41 -37.63
N ALA A 487 -13.54 -15.53 -38.15
CA ALA A 487 -12.18 -15.98 -37.86
C ALA A 487 -11.12 -14.98 -38.35
N LYS A 488 -11.29 -14.44 -39.56
CA LYS A 488 -10.36 -13.44 -40.10
C LYS A 488 -10.42 -12.12 -39.32
N ALA A 489 -11.62 -11.72 -38.90
CA ALA A 489 -11.78 -10.53 -38.06
C ALA A 489 -11.12 -10.71 -36.68
N GLN A 490 -11.33 -11.86 -36.05
CA GLN A 490 -10.69 -12.18 -34.78
C GLN A 490 -9.17 -12.16 -34.88
N GLN A 491 -8.60 -12.79 -35.90
CA GLN A 491 -7.16 -12.78 -36.15
C GLN A 491 -6.63 -11.35 -36.33
N LYS A 492 -7.31 -10.52 -37.12
CA LYS A 492 -6.93 -9.11 -37.28
C LYS A 492 -6.97 -8.34 -35.96
N LEU A 493 -7.99 -8.55 -35.12
CA LEU A 493 -8.09 -7.91 -33.81
C LEU A 493 -6.97 -8.32 -32.87
N LEU A 494 -6.54 -9.59 -32.91
CA LEU A 494 -5.39 -10.08 -32.16
C LEU A 494 -4.06 -9.45 -32.63
N GLU A 495 -3.88 -9.33 -33.95
CA GLU A 495 -2.70 -8.70 -34.55
C GLU A 495 -2.60 -7.20 -34.21
N THR A 496 -3.73 -6.51 -34.13
CA THR A 496 -3.81 -5.06 -33.85
C THR A 496 -4.25 -4.76 -32.42
N LEU A 497 -3.98 -5.65 -31.46
CA LEU A 497 -4.49 -5.52 -30.07
C LEU A 497 -4.00 -4.23 -29.38
N ASP A 498 -2.77 -3.80 -29.68
CA ASP A 498 -2.22 -2.53 -29.19
C ASP A 498 -3.07 -1.33 -29.60
N GLU A 499 -3.50 -1.31 -30.88
CA GLU A 499 -4.38 -0.26 -31.39
C GLU A 499 -5.77 -0.32 -30.75
N GLN A 500 -6.28 -1.54 -30.49
CA GLN A 500 -7.57 -1.70 -29.83
C GLN A 500 -7.52 -1.20 -28.38
N PHE A 501 -6.44 -1.47 -27.65
CA PHE A 501 -6.24 -0.93 -26.30
C PHE A 501 -6.18 0.59 -26.31
N ALA A 502 -5.42 1.18 -27.23
CA ALA A 502 -5.34 2.63 -27.39
C ALA A 502 -6.71 3.28 -27.69
N LYS A 503 -7.55 2.61 -28.50
CA LYS A 503 -8.91 3.06 -28.79
C LYS A 503 -9.79 3.03 -27.54
N VAL A 504 -9.82 1.89 -26.83
CA VAL A 504 -10.59 1.75 -25.58
C VAL A 504 -10.14 2.77 -24.54
N GLN A 505 -8.82 2.97 -24.39
CA GLN A 505 -8.26 3.96 -23.48
C GLN A 505 -8.76 5.37 -23.80
N LYS A 506 -8.69 5.76 -25.07
CA LYS A 506 -9.09 7.10 -25.54
C LYS A 506 -10.61 7.32 -25.46
N GLU A 507 -11.41 6.35 -25.90
CA GLU A 507 -12.88 6.45 -25.94
C GLU A 507 -13.48 6.47 -24.53
N MET A 508 -12.92 5.66 -23.61
CA MET A 508 -13.45 5.50 -22.24
C MET A 508 -12.68 6.34 -21.21
N HIS A 509 -11.70 7.14 -21.63
CA HIS A 509 -10.84 7.95 -20.75
C HIS A 509 -10.24 7.16 -19.59
N LEU A 510 -9.78 5.93 -19.85
CA LEU A 510 -9.21 5.03 -18.83
C LEU A 510 -7.72 5.30 -18.65
N PRO A 511 -7.19 5.22 -17.41
CA PRO A 511 -5.76 5.41 -17.15
C PRO A 511 -4.92 4.30 -17.82
N PRO A 512 -3.80 4.63 -18.49
CA PRO A 512 -2.95 3.64 -19.15
C PRO A 512 -2.35 2.61 -18.18
N GLY A 513 -2.08 3.01 -16.94
CA GLY A 513 -1.51 2.13 -15.91
C GLY A 513 -2.46 1.04 -15.40
N ASP A 514 -3.76 1.10 -15.73
CA ASP A 514 -4.73 0.07 -15.34
C ASP A 514 -4.89 -1.02 -16.42
N PHE A 515 -4.25 -0.85 -17.59
CA PHE A 515 -4.32 -1.83 -18.68
C PHE A 515 -3.32 -2.98 -18.45
N PRO A 516 -3.71 -4.23 -18.76
CA PRO A 516 -2.80 -5.37 -18.69
C PRO A 516 -1.70 -5.30 -19.76
N SER A 517 -0.65 -6.13 -19.61
CA SER A 517 0.35 -6.36 -20.65
C SER A 517 -0.32 -6.86 -21.92
N VAL A 518 -0.05 -6.20 -23.04
CA VAL A 518 -0.67 -6.55 -24.33
C VAL A 518 -0.29 -7.96 -24.77
N ASP A 519 0.98 -8.35 -24.57
CA ASP A 519 1.49 -9.65 -25.01
C ASP A 519 0.88 -10.80 -24.22
N GLU A 520 0.90 -10.71 -22.88
CA GLU A 520 0.27 -11.72 -22.01
C GLU A 520 -1.24 -11.83 -22.26
N TYR A 521 -1.88 -10.69 -22.47
CA TYR A 521 -3.31 -10.65 -22.76
C TYR A 521 -3.65 -11.24 -24.13
N ARG A 522 -2.80 -11.01 -25.14
CA ARG A 522 -2.91 -11.59 -26.49
C ARG A 522 -2.80 -13.11 -26.45
N ASP A 523 -1.83 -13.63 -25.68
CA ASP A 523 -1.64 -15.08 -25.52
C ASP A 523 -2.90 -15.73 -24.94
N THR A 524 -3.46 -15.14 -23.90
CA THR A 524 -4.69 -15.63 -23.28
C THR A 524 -5.88 -15.54 -24.26
N LEU A 525 -6.05 -14.38 -24.93
CA LEU A 525 -7.13 -14.15 -25.90
C LEU A 525 -7.11 -15.15 -27.07
N SER A 526 -5.93 -15.61 -27.49
CA SER A 526 -5.80 -16.54 -28.60
C SER A 526 -6.54 -17.86 -28.39
N ALA A 527 -6.75 -18.26 -27.14
CA ALA A 527 -7.49 -19.46 -26.76
C ALA A 527 -9.02 -19.27 -26.75
N TYR A 528 -9.50 -18.02 -26.89
CA TYR A 528 -10.93 -17.69 -26.77
C TYR A 528 -11.57 -17.38 -28.13
N ASN A 529 -12.86 -17.71 -28.22
CA ASN A 529 -13.69 -17.30 -29.36
C ASN A 529 -14.43 -16.01 -29.01
N PHE A 530 -14.10 -14.91 -29.69
CA PHE A 530 -14.69 -13.58 -29.45
C PHE A 530 -16.20 -13.53 -29.72
N ASP A 531 -16.73 -14.47 -30.48
CA ASP A 531 -18.16 -14.56 -30.74
C ASP A 531 -18.96 -14.95 -29.48
N ARG A 532 -18.30 -15.59 -28.51
CA ARG A 532 -18.89 -15.97 -27.21
C ARG A 532 -18.79 -14.89 -26.16
N PHE A 533 -18.06 -13.81 -26.42
CA PHE A 533 -17.97 -12.69 -25.49
C PHE A 533 -19.30 -11.96 -25.38
N GLU A 534 -19.55 -11.43 -24.19
CA GLU A 534 -20.71 -10.61 -23.91
C GLU A 534 -20.47 -9.15 -24.35
N ARG A 535 -21.55 -8.48 -24.77
CA ARG A 535 -21.51 -7.03 -25.02
C ARG A 535 -21.39 -6.28 -23.71
N LEU A 536 -20.89 -5.05 -23.78
CA LEU A 536 -20.69 -4.24 -22.59
C LEU A 536 -22.03 -3.96 -21.86
N HIS A 537 -22.16 -4.46 -20.64
CA HIS A 537 -23.28 -4.19 -19.75
C HIS A 537 -23.02 -2.90 -18.95
N THR A 538 -23.47 -1.78 -19.48
CA THR A 538 -23.27 -0.44 -18.88
C THR A 538 -23.75 -0.34 -17.45
N LYS A 539 -24.79 -1.11 -17.08
CA LYS A 539 -25.28 -1.14 -15.70
C LYS A 539 -24.27 -1.75 -14.73
N MET A 540 -23.63 -2.89 -15.08
CA MET A 540 -22.62 -3.53 -14.24
C MET A 540 -21.39 -2.64 -14.07
N VAL A 541 -20.95 -1.98 -15.12
CA VAL A 541 -19.84 -1.02 -15.07
C VAL A 541 -20.19 0.14 -14.14
N LYS A 542 -21.41 0.67 -14.25
CA LYS A 542 -21.90 1.73 -13.37
C LYS A 542 -22.00 1.29 -11.90
N ASP A 543 -22.46 0.07 -11.64
CA ASP A 543 -22.54 -0.46 -10.28
C ASP A 543 -21.13 -0.55 -9.64
N VAL A 544 -20.08 -0.87 -10.43
CA VAL A 544 -18.68 -0.83 -9.98
C VAL A 544 -18.19 0.61 -9.79
N ASP A 545 -18.54 1.54 -10.67
CA ASP A 545 -18.19 2.95 -10.50
C ASP A 545 -18.85 3.55 -9.25
N ASP A 546 -20.13 3.25 -9.00
CA ASP A 546 -20.85 3.67 -7.81
C ASP A 546 -20.22 3.05 -6.54
N MET A 547 -19.75 1.80 -6.60
CA MET A 547 -19.04 1.15 -5.52
C MET A 547 -17.73 1.89 -5.18
N LEU A 548 -16.93 2.21 -6.19
CA LEU A 548 -15.66 2.90 -6.03
C LEU A 548 -15.83 4.35 -5.54
N ALA A 549 -16.87 5.03 -6.04
CA ALA A 549 -17.10 6.44 -5.74
C ALA A 549 -17.83 6.70 -4.41
N TYR A 550 -18.69 5.76 -3.98
CA TYR A 550 -19.58 5.97 -2.85
C TYR A 550 -19.48 4.90 -1.77
N ASP A 551 -19.60 3.60 -2.12
CA ASP A 551 -19.70 2.56 -1.09
C ASP A 551 -18.40 2.39 -0.32
N ILE A 552 -17.24 2.35 -1.00
CA ILE A 552 -15.94 2.22 -0.33
C ILE A 552 -15.62 3.44 0.54
N PRO A 553 -15.75 4.70 0.06
CA PRO A 553 -15.59 5.87 0.91
C PRO A 553 -16.57 5.92 2.09
N ASP A 554 -17.82 5.48 1.92
CA ASP A 554 -18.80 5.45 3.00
C ASP A 554 -18.44 4.38 4.05
N LEU A 555 -17.92 3.21 3.63
CA LEU A 555 -17.38 2.20 4.55
C LEU A 555 -16.22 2.75 5.39
N LEU A 556 -15.28 3.45 4.77
CA LEU A 556 -14.13 4.05 5.46
C LEU A 556 -14.52 5.17 6.44
N LYS A 557 -15.63 5.85 6.21
CA LYS A 557 -16.15 6.88 7.13
C LYS A 557 -16.88 6.26 8.33
N GLN A 558 -17.58 5.14 8.11
CA GLN A 558 -18.46 4.54 9.11
C GLN A 558 -17.73 3.62 10.07
N PHE A 559 -16.69 2.93 9.60
CA PHE A 559 -15.95 1.94 10.39
C PHE A 559 -14.50 2.36 10.58
N ARG A 560 -13.98 2.14 11.79
CA ARG A 560 -12.54 2.24 12.06
C ARG A 560 -11.83 0.98 11.59
N ASN A 561 -10.52 1.08 11.41
CA ASN A 561 -9.67 -0.06 11.13
C ASN A 561 -9.84 -1.10 12.28
N PRO A 562 -10.21 -2.35 12.00
CA PRO A 562 -10.47 -3.35 13.04
C PRO A 562 -9.23 -3.72 13.86
N TYR A 563 -8.05 -3.25 13.45
CA TYR A 563 -6.77 -3.51 14.11
C TYR A 563 -6.22 -2.26 14.86
N GLU A 564 -6.92 -1.13 14.83
CA GLU A 564 -6.67 0.02 15.71
C GLU A 564 -7.37 -0.18 17.06
#